data_9e221fae9cf6f3fe4bd4b73d0082733a
#
_entry.id   9e221fae9cf6f3fe4bd4b73d0082733a
#
_cell.length_a   1.000
_cell.length_b   1.000
_cell.length_c   1.000
_cell.angle_alpha   90.00
_cell.angle_beta   90.00
_cell.angle_gamma   90.00
#
_symmetry.space_group_name_H-M   'P 1'
#
loop_
_entity.id
_entity.type
_entity.pdbx_description
1 polymer ?
#
loop_
_entity_poly.entity_id
_entity_poly.type
_entity_poly.pdbx_seq_one_letter_code
_entity_poly.pdbx_strand_id
1 'polypeptide(L)'
;MKNKFIQILSIPFFLALLPLFYFQHRLLENYAPSLFPDFLKLSILYSGILILIAGLFSLYLRNFSKASLAAIVLMAADFFYSSVQDLLANITGSSVLSKYSILLPVFFITILLIIRSIKKSTKDFSSVCRYVNLLLLILIVIDIVQVLQSKQRFQSRLKNTAIPYSQFTKCDTCSRPDIFLLVVDEYAGNQELKDIFNSDNTILDSSLNQRGFHTVKYSSSNYNSTVYSMGSFFSMNYLAGLNEKLTENYKDILFCRELINNNAFTKYLQSAMGYEIYNF
;
A
#
# COMPACT_ATOMS: atom_id res chain seq x y z
N MET A 1 16.86 36.28 -15.44
CA MET A 1 16.10 35.18 -14.83
C MET A 1 16.41 33.80 -15.43
N LYS A 2 16.51 33.64 -16.76
CA LYS A 2 16.80 32.34 -17.42
C LYS A 2 18.06 31.61 -16.87
N ASN A 3 19.17 32.33 -16.63
CA ASN A 3 20.41 31.72 -16.14
C ASN A 3 20.34 31.20 -14.70
N LYS A 4 19.60 31.87 -13.81
CA LYS A 4 19.43 31.40 -12.41
C LYS A 4 18.62 30.13 -12.33
N PHE A 5 17.51 30.01 -13.10
CA PHE A 5 16.69 28.82 -13.14
C PHE A 5 17.45 27.60 -13.68
N ILE A 6 18.27 27.79 -14.73
CA ILE A 6 19.13 26.74 -15.30
C ILE A 6 20.18 26.29 -14.29
N GLN A 7 20.75 27.21 -13.51
CA GLN A 7 21.73 26.88 -12.45
C GLN A 7 21.08 26.08 -11.31
N ILE A 8 19.88 26.45 -10.87
CA ILE A 8 19.13 25.74 -9.84
C ILE A 8 18.85 24.29 -10.29
N LEU A 9 18.37 24.07 -11.50
CA LEU A 9 18.11 22.74 -12.01
C LEU A 9 19.36 21.87 -12.19
N SER A 10 20.55 22.45 -12.16
CA SER A 10 21.82 21.69 -12.19
C SER A 10 22.20 21.11 -10.83
N ILE A 11 21.57 21.56 -9.74
CA ILE A 11 21.70 20.96 -8.40
C ILE A 11 21.01 19.58 -8.44
N PRO A 12 21.58 18.54 -7.83
CA PRO A 12 21.05 17.17 -7.90
C PRO A 12 19.82 16.97 -6.99
N PHE A 13 18.71 17.68 -7.30
CA PHE A 13 17.43 17.51 -6.60
C PHE A 13 16.84 16.11 -6.78
N PHE A 14 17.26 15.39 -7.80
CA PHE A 14 16.83 14.01 -8.04
C PHE A 14 17.15 13.06 -6.86
N LEU A 15 18.05 13.44 -5.96
CA LEU A 15 18.28 12.70 -4.71
C LEU A 15 17.04 12.65 -3.80
N ALA A 16 16.19 13.66 -3.87
CA ALA A 16 14.89 13.68 -3.18
C ALA A 16 13.74 13.32 -4.12
N LEU A 17 13.83 13.69 -5.40
CA LEU A 17 12.75 13.48 -6.35
C LEU A 17 12.57 12.00 -6.73
N LEU A 18 13.65 11.19 -6.78
CA LEU A 18 13.52 9.77 -7.13
C LEU A 18 12.76 8.97 -6.06
N PRO A 19 13.10 9.05 -4.76
CA PRO A 19 12.30 8.38 -3.73
C PRO A 19 10.86 8.91 -3.69
N LEU A 20 10.66 10.22 -3.82
CA LEU A 20 9.34 10.81 -3.86
C LEU A 20 8.50 10.25 -5.01
N PHE A 21 9.05 10.22 -6.24
CA PHE A 21 8.39 9.63 -7.40
C PHE A 21 8.07 8.15 -7.17
N TYR A 22 9.05 7.35 -6.73
CA TYR A 22 8.88 5.93 -6.58
C TYR A 22 7.76 5.56 -5.61
N PHE A 23 7.76 6.14 -4.41
CA PHE A 23 6.73 5.86 -3.42
C PHE A 23 5.37 6.48 -3.77
N GLN A 24 5.36 7.63 -4.46
CA GLN A 24 4.12 8.22 -4.98
C GLN A 24 3.48 7.32 -6.05
N HIS A 25 4.29 6.76 -6.95
CA HIS A 25 3.83 5.83 -7.97
C HIS A 25 3.26 4.55 -7.34
N ARG A 26 3.94 4.02 -6.32
CA ARG A 26 3.42 2.88 -5.54
C ARG A 26 2.11 3.20 -4.81
N LEU A 27 1.98 4.40 -4.26
CA LEU A 27 0.72 4.86 -3.69
C LEU A 27 -0.39 4.93 -4.75
N LEU A 28 -0.09 5.36 -5.97
CA LEU A 28 -1.03 5.40 -7.07
C LEU A 28 -1.52 4.01 -7.48
N GLU A 29 -0.61 3.05 -7.58
CA GLU A 29 -0.94 1.66 -7.92
C GLU A 29 -1.92 1.04 -6.92
N ASN A 30 -1.77 1.37 -5.64
CA ASN A 30 -2.51 0.78 -4.52
C ASN A 30 -3.11 1.89 -3.64
N TYR A 31 -3.92 2.77 -4.26
CA TYR A 31 -4.42 3.95 -3.55
C TYR A 31 -5.31 3.58 -2.37
N ALA A 32 -4.86 3.95 -1.17
CA ALA A 32 -5.66 4.01 0.05
C ALA A 32 -5.19 5.21 0.90
N PRO A 33 -6.11 6.00 1.49
CA PRO A 33 -5.76 7.15 2.32
C PRO A 33 -4.85 6.81 3.50
N SER A 34 -5.01 5.63 4.09
CA SER A 34 -4.22 5.11 5.21
C SER A 34 -2.73 4.94 4.89
N LEU A 35 -2.35 4.79 3.61
CA LEU A 35 -0.96 4.64 3.19
C LEU A 35 -0.21 5.97 3.05
N PHE A 36 -0.90 7.11 3.09
CA PHE A 36 -0.29 8.41 2.86
C PHE A 36 0.81 8.79 3.89
N PRO A 37 0.64 8.55 5.19
CA PRO A 37 1.69 8.80 6.17
C PRO A 37 2.96 7.98 5.92
N ASP A 38 2.80 6.71 5.54
CA ASP A 38 3.93 5.81 5.28
C ASP A 38 4.67 6.20 3.99
N PHE A 39 3.95 6.61 2.96
CA PHE A 39 4.53 7.21 1.76
C PHE A 39 5.47 8.38 2.10
N LEU A 40 5.03 9.33 2.93
CA LEU A 40 5.86 10.47 3.31
C LEU A 40 7.08 10.06 4.13
N LYS A 41 6.89 9.20 5.13
CA LYS A 41 8.00 8.68 5.96
C LYS A 41 9.06 7.99 5.12
N LEU A 42 8.66 7.09 4.23
CA LEU A 42 9.58 6.36 3.36
C LEU A 42 10.26 7.29 2.37
N SER A 43 9.55 8.23 1.77
CA SER A 43 10.15 9.22 0.85
C SER A 43 11.25 10.04 1.53
N ILE A 44 11.02 10.50 2.75
CA ILE A 44 12.01 11.26 3.55
C ILE A 44 13.20 10.37 3.93
N LEU A 45 12.93 9.16 4.43
CA LEU A 45 13.96 8.21 4.85
C LEU A 45 14.90 7.87 3.69
N TYR A 46 14.36 7.46 2.55
CA TYR A 46 15.15 7.07 1.38
C TYR A 46 15.86 8.27 0.74
N SER A 47 15.30 9.48 0.80
CA SER A 47 16.02 10.70 0.39
C SER A 47 17.22 10.95 1.28
N GLY A 48 17.10 10.77 2.60
CA GLY A 48 18.22 10.88 3.54
C GLY A 48 19.31 9.84 3.27
N ILE A 49 18.92 8.58 3.03
CA ILE A 49 19.85 7.50 2.67
C ILE A 49 20.58 7.86 1.37
N LEU A 50 19.88 8.35 0.36
CA LEU A 50 20.46 8.68 -0.94
C LEU A 50 21.46 9.84 -0.85
N ILE A 51 21.14 10.86 -0.05
CA ILE A 51 22.05 11.97 0.25
C ILE A 51 23.31 11.47 0.97
N LEU A 52 23.17 10.56 1.92
CA LEU A 52 24.29 9.95 2.64
C LEU A 52 25.18 9.14 1.68
N ILE A 53 24.59 8.31 0.82
CA ILE A 53 25.33 7.55 -0.20
C ILE A 53 26.07 8.49 -1.15
N ALA A 54 25.42 9.58 -1.60
CA ALA A 54 26.06 10.59 -2.45
C ALA A 54 27.23 11.28 -1.72
N GLY A 55 27.08 11.56 -0.41
CA GLY A 55 28.16 12.05 0.44
C GLY A 55 29.36 11.11 0.48
N LEU A 56 29.12 9.82 0.73
CA LEU A 56 30.18 8.80 0.72
C LEU A 56 30.84 8.67 -0.65
N PHE A 57 30.08 8.64 -1.73
CA PHE A 57 30.64 8.62 -3.08
C PHE A 57 31.42 9.91 -3.42
N SER A 58 31.09 11.04 -2.80
CA SER A 58 31.81 12.29 -3.02
C SER A 58 33.26 12.23 -2.52
N LEU A 59 33.53 11.45 -1.49
CA LEU A 59 34.88 11.20 -0.99
C LEU A 59 35.74 10.43 -2.03
N TYR A 60 35.08 9.48 -2.73
CA TYR A 60 35.75 8.67 -3.76
C TYR A 60 35.87 9.36 -5.12
N LEU A 61 34.80 10.04 -5.58
CA LEU A 61 34.71 10.66 -6.88
C LEU A 61 35.19 12.11 -6.92
N ARG A 62 35.39 12.75 -5.75
CA ARG A 62 35.85 14.14 -5.58
C ARG A 62 35.01 15.17 -6.37
N ASN A 63 33.78 14.84 -6.71
CA ASN A 63 32.85 15.71 -7.42
C ASN A 63 31.42 15.33 -7.04
N PHE A 64 30.67 16.27 -6.43
CA PHE A 64 29.34 15.99 -5.89
C PHE A 64 28.33 15.62 -6.96
N SER A 65 28.35 16.24 -8.15
CA SER A 65 27.43 15.90 -9.24
C SER A 65 27.65 14.47 -9.74
N LYS A 66 28.91 14.02 -9.87
CA LYS A 66 29.23 12.64 -10.21
C LYS A 66 28.81 11.66 -9.13
N ALA A 67 29.06 12.02 -7.88
CA ALA A 67 28.68 11.23 -6.71
C ALA A 67 27.17 11.03 -6.61
N SER A 68 26.41 12.10 -6.84
CA SER A 68 24.94 12.07 -6.86
C SER A 68 24.41 11.19 -7.99
N LEU A 69 25.02 11.25 -9.20
CA LEU A 69 24.65 10.37 -10.29
C LEU A 69 25.00 8.89 -10.03
N ALA A 70 26.12 8.61 -9.35
CA ALA A 70 26.43 7.25 -8.92
C ALA A 70 25.42 6.73 -7.88
N ALA A 71 25.02 7.58 -6.93
CA ALA A 71 24.06 7.24 -5.91
C ALA A 71 22.67 6.96 -6.49
N ILE A 72 22.19 7.79 -7.44
CA ILE A 72 20.89 7.57 -8.07
C ILE A 72 20.86 6.28 -8.90
N VAL A 73 21.97 5.93 -9.58
CA VAL A 73 22.06 4.66 -10.32
C VAL A 73 21.92 3.46 -9.38
N LEU A 74 22.57 3.50 -8.22
CA LEU A 74 22.45 2.46 -7.21
C LEU A 74 21.01 2.32 -6.69
N MET A 75 20.38 3.43 -6.32
CA MET A 75 19.01 3.44 -5.81
C MET A 75 17.98 3.05 -6.88
N ALA A 76 18.16 3.51 -8.12
CA ALA A 76 17.28 3.12 -9.21
C ALA A 76 17.39 1.61 -9.50
N ALA A 77 18.59 1.04 -9.43
CA ALA A 77 18.77 -0.39 -9.56
C ALA A 77 18.03 -1.17 -8.46
N ASP A 78 18.05 -0.70 -7.22
CA ASP A 78 17.29 -1.29 -6.11
C ASP A 78 15.78 -1.17 -6.33
N PHE A 79 15.28 0.01 -6.61
CA PHE A 79 13.85 0.28 -6.78
C PHE A 79 13.21 -0.47 -7.96
N PHE A 80 13.92 -0.60 -9.06
CA PHE A 80 13.39 -1.22 -10.28
C PHE A 80 13.86 -2.66 -10.51
N TYR A 81 14.58 -3.26 -9.54
CA TYR A 81 15.07 -4.63 -9.64
C TYR A 81 13.96 -5.63 -9.94
N SER A 82 12.90 -5.63 -9.13
CA SER A 82 11.76 -6.55 -9.29
C SER A 82 11.05 -6.34 -10.64
N SER A 83 10.87 -5.08 -11.06
CA SER A 83 10.24 -4.78 -12.35
C SER A 83 11.05 -5.30 -13.55
N VAL A 84 12.38 -5.23 -13.47
CA VAL A 84 13.27 -5.83 -14.49
C VAL A 84 13.23 -7.35 -14.44
N GLN A 85 13.17 -7.94 -13.24
CA GLN A 85 13.04 -9.39 -13.06
C GLN A 85 11.74 -9.90 -13.70
N ASP A 86 10.61 -9.26 -13.40
CA ASP A 86 9.29 -9.62 -13.95
C ASP A 86 9.26 -9.44 -15.48
N LEU A 87 9.83 -8.35 -15.98
CA LEU A 87 9.94 -8.09 -17.41
C LEU A 87 10.73 -9.20 -18.12
N LEU A 88 11.89 -9.59 -17.57
CA LEU A 88 12.71 -10.66 -18.12
C LEU A 88 11.98 -12.01 -18.08
N ALA A 89 11.31 -12.35 -16.99
CA ALA A 89 10.51 -13.56 -16.88
C ALA A 89 9.42 -13.61 -17.96
N ASN A 90 8.72 -12.50 -18.19
CA ASN A 90 7.65 -12.40 -19.17
C ASN A 90 8.14 -12.48 -20.62
N ILE A 91 9.28 -11.82 -20.95
CA ILE A 91 9.82 -11.79 -22.32
C ILE A 91 10.45 -13.14 -22.70
N THR A 92 11.21 -13.73 -21.77
CA THR A 92 11.99 -14.93 -22.09
C THR A 92 11.23 -16.23 -21.89
N GLY A 93 10.08 -16.19 -21.18
CA GLY A 93 9.37 -17.39 -20.76
C GLY A 93 10.20 -18.33 -19.87
N SER A 94 11.43 -17.90 -19.51
CA SER A 94 12.41 -18.69 -18.79
C SER A 94 12.60 -18.17 -17.36
N SER A 95 12.35 -19.04 -16.40
CA SER A 95 12.65 -18.75 -14.98
C SER A 95 14.15 -18.69 -14.68
N VAL A 96 15.03 -19.08 -15.60
CA VAL A 96 16.47 -19.14 -15.36
C VAL A 96 17.11 -17.76 -15.37
N LEU A 97 16.80 -16.91 -16.37
CA LEU A 97 17.37 -15.56 -16.48
C LEU A 97 16.82 -14.58 -15.42
N SER A 98 15.66 -14.87 -14.87
CA SER A 98 15.05 -14.09 -13.80
C SER A 98 15.47 -14.54 -12.38
N LYS A 99 16.31 -15.59 -12.25
CA LYS A 99 16.81 -16.03 -10.94
C LYS A 99 17.73 -14.99 -10.32
N TYR A 100 17.57 -14.78 -9.01
CA TYR A 100 18.42 -13.88 -8.21
C TYR A 100 19.91 -14.17 -8.37
N SER A 101 20.29 -15.46 -8.44
CA SER A 101 21.69 -15.90 -8.58
C SER A 101 22.38 -15.44 -9.88
N ILE A 102 21.60 -15.10 -10.91
CA ILE A 102 22.12 -14.59 -12.19
C ILE A 102 21.93 -13.08 -12.27
N LEU A 103 20.74 -12.61 -11.92
CA LEU A 103 20.39 -11.21 -12.12
C LEU A 103 21.14 -10.26 -11.19
N LEU A 104 21.33 -10.63 -9.91
CA LEU A 104 22.08 -9.80 -8.95
C LEU A 104 23.54 -9.57 -9.37
N PRO A 105 24.34 -10.59 -9.74
CA PRO A 105 25.70 -10.36 -10.25
C PRO A 105 25.73 -9.47 -11.49
N VAL A 106 24.78 -9.65 -12.43
CA VAL A 106 24.70 -8.81 -13.63
C VAL A 106 24.42 -7.35 -13.27
N PHE A 107 23.46 -7.09 -12.37
CA PHE A 107 23.19 -5.73 -11.88
C PHE A 107 24.42 -5.13 -11.20
N PHE A 108 25.07 -5.89 -10.31
CA PHE A 108 26.27 -5.43 -9.61
C PHE A 108 27.40 -5.05 -10.56
N ILE A 109 27.71 -5.91 -11.54
CA ILE A 109 28.71 -5.64 -12.55
C ILE A 109 28.35 -4.41 -13.37
N THR A 110 27.09 -4.29 -13.79
CA THR A 110 26.60 -3.14 -14.57
C THR A 110 26.75 -1.84 -13.79
N ILE A 111 26.35 -1.81 -12.52
CA ILE A 111 26.52 -0.64 -11.63
C ILE A 111 28.00 -0.25 -11.49
N LEU A 112 28.88 -1.23 -11.26
CA LEU A 112 30.34 -0.97 -11.17
C LEU A 112 30.89 -0.37 -12.46
N LEU A 113 30.49 -0.88 -13.63
CA LEU A 113 30.92 -0.35 -14.92
C LEU A 113 30.44 1.08 -15.14
N ILE A 114 29.18 1.39 -14.76
CA ILE A 114 28.64 2.75 -14.85
C ILE A 114 29.39 3.70 -13.92
N ILE A 115 29.61 3.33 -12.66
CA ILE A 115 30.36 4.15 -11.69
C ILE A 115 31.80 4.41 -12.19
N ARG A 116 32.46 3.36 -12.71
CA ARG A 116 33.80 3.50 -13.31
C ARG A 116 33.81 4.44 -14.52
N SER A 117 32.78 4.37 -15.37
CA SER A 117 32.61 5.27 -16.52
C SER A 117 32.42 6.72 -16.09
N ILE A 118 31.55 6.97 -15.08
CA ILE A 118 31.34 8.30 -14.48
C ILE A 118 32.66 8.84 -13.91
N LYS A 119 33.45 8.01 -13.21
CA LYS A 119 34.73 8.41 -12.63
C LYS A 119 35.74 8.85 -13.69
N LYS A 120 35.87 8.08 -14.77
CA LYS A 120 36.82 8.35 -15.85
C LYS A 120 36.43 9.53 -16.74
N SER A 121 35.15 9.87 -16.80
CA SER A 121 34.65 10.94 -17.66
C SER A 121 35.19 12.30 -17.21
N THR A 122 35.65 13.10 -18.15
CA THR A 122 36.03 14.51 -17.96
C THR A 122 34.86 15.47 -18.21
N LYS A 123 33.71 14.96 -18.67
CA LYS A 123 32.53 15.76 -19.01
C LYS A 123 31.87 16.38 -17.78
N ASP A 124 31.32 17.57 -17.96
CA ASP A 124 30.42 18.18 -17.00
C ASP A 124 29.03 17.50 -17.09
N PHE A 125 28.56 16.99 -15.94
CA PHE A 125 27.28 16.29 -15.82
C PHE A 125 26.10 17.21 -15.46
N SER A 126 26.28 18.52 -15.45
CA SER A 126 25.23 19.49 -15.11
C SER A 126 24.00 19.36 -16.03
N SER A 127 24.22 19.06 -17.32
CA SER A 127 23.14 18.82 -18.28
C SER A 127 22.36 17.52 -17.97
N VAL A 128 23.08 16.47 -17.54
CA VAL A 128 22.44 15.19 -17.15
C VAL A 128 21.62 15.41 -15.87
N CYS A 129 22.15 16.12 -14.87
CA CYS A 129 21.41 16.46 -13.65
C CYS A 129 20.13 17.23 -13.96
N ARG A 130 20.18 18.22 -14.87
CA ARG A 130 18.99 18.97 -15.31
C ARG A 130 17.96 18.07 -15.98
N TYR A 131 18.39 17.19 -16.87
CA TYR A 131 17.50 16.27 -17.56
C TYR A 131 16.78 15.33 -16.57
N VAL A 132 17.54 14.72 -15.67
CA VAL A 132 16.97 13.80 -14.67
C VAL A 132 16.01 14.52 -13.72
N ASN A 133 16.37 15.73 -13.24
CA ASN A 133 15.47 16.53 -12.41
C ASN A 133 14.16 16.88 -13.15
N LEU A 134 14.27 17.33 -14.41
CA LEU A 134 13.09 17.70 -15.20
C LEU A 134 12.21 16.47 -15.48
N LEU A 135 12.81 15.34 -15.84
CA LEU A 135 12.10 14.09 -16.09
C LEU A 135 11.31 13.67 -14.84
N LEU A 136 11.96 13.61 -13.68
CA LEU A 136 11.30 13.21 -12.43
C LEU A 136 10.19 14.20 -12.03
N LEU A 137 10.40 15.51 -12.21
CA LEU A 137 9.36 16.50 -11.95
C LEU A 137 8.13 16.29 -12.82
N ILE A 138 8.31 16.04 -14.12
CA ILE A 138 7.20 15.74 -15.04
C ILE A 138 6.45 14.49 -14.59
N LEU A 139 7.17 13.40 -14.26
CA LEU A 139 6.57 12.15 -13.80
C LEU A 139 5.79 12.34 -12.49
N ILE A 140 6.35 13.09 -11.52
CA ILE A 140 5.67 13.42 -10.26
C ILE A 140 4.36 14.19 -10.52
N VAL A 141 4.39 15.17 -11.43
CA VAL A 141 3.18 15.94 -11.77
C VAL A 141 2.11 15.06 -12.41
N ILE A 142 2.49 14.16 -13.31
CA ILE A 142 1.56 13.19 -13.91
C ILE A 142 0.94 12.31 -12.82
N ASP A 143 1.75 11.78 -11.92
CA ASP A 143 1.27 10.93 -10.82
C ASP A 143 0.37 11.69 -9.84
N ILE A 144 0.64 12.98 -9.54
CA ILE A 144 -0.24 13.80 -8.71
C ILE A 144 -1.65 13.87 -9.32
N VAL A 145 -1.75 14.12 -10.62
CA VAL A 145 -3.05 14.19 -11.31
C VAL A 145 -3.79 12.85 -11.19
N GLN A 146 -3.08 11.73 -11.38
CA GLN A 146 -3.65 10.40 -11.29
C GLN A 146 -4.05 10.03 -9.85
N VAL A 147 -3.27 10.43 -8.84
CA VAL A 147 -3.62 10.26 -7.40
C VAL A 147 -4.91 11.02 -7.06
N LEU A 148 -5.06 12.24 -7.56
CA LEU A 148 -6.30 13.01 -7.34
C LEU A 148 -7.52 12.33 -7.96
N GLN A 149 -7.40 11.77 -9.16
CA GLN A 149 -8.46 10.98 -9.80
C GLN A 149 -8.75 9.69 -9.02
N SER A 150 -7.73 8.98 -8.57
CA SER A 150 -7.87 7.77 -7.76
C SER A 150 -8.56 8.06 -6.42
N LYS A 151 -8.24 9.21 -5.80
CA LYS A 151 -8.93 9.69 -4.59
C LYS A 151 -10.42 9.88 -4.82
N GLN A 152 -10.82 10.52 -5.91
CA GLN A 152 -12.23 10.73 -6.24
C GLN A 152 -12.97 9.41 -6.47
N ARG A 153 -12.38 8.47 -7.23
CA ARG A 153 -12.95 7.14 -7.46
C ARG A 153 -13.09 6.36 -6.15
N PHE A 154 -12.08 6.38 -5.30
CA PHE A 154 -12.09 5.71 -4.01
C PHE A 154 -13.19 6.26 -3.10
N GLN A 155 -13.33 7.58 -2.99
CA GLN A 155 -14.39 8.23 -2.20
C GLN A 155 -15.79 7.92 -2.74
N SER A 156 -15.97 7.92 -4.05
CA SER A 156 -17.23 7.54 -4.68
C SER A 156 -17.60 6.08 -4.36
N ARG A 157 -16.63 5.17 -4.42
CA ARG A 157 -16.83 3.76 -4.07
C ARG A 157 -17.22 3.59 -2.60
N LEU A 158 -16.55 4.28 -1.67
CA LEU A 158 -16.90 4.28 -0.24
C LEU A 158 -18.34 4.73 -0.02
N LYS A 159 -18.72 5.86 -0.63
CA LYS A 159 -20.07 6.41 -0.52
C LYS A 159 -21.15 5.46 -1.04
N ASN A 160 -20.87 4.72 -2.09
CA ASN A 160 -21.81 3.79 -2.70
C ASN A 160 -21.88 2.44 -1.96
N THR A 161 -20.88 2.10 -1.17
CA THR A 161 -20.82 0.83 -0.44
C THR A 161 -21.40 0.95 0.98
N ALA A 162 -21.04 1.98 1.73
CA ALA A 162 -21.48 2.13 3.10
C ALA A 162 -22.90 2.69 3.19
N ILE A 163 -23.75 2.09 4.03
CA ILE A 163 -25.05 2.67 4.36
C ILE A 163 -24.81 3.91 5.23
N PRO A 164 -25.38 5.09 4.87
CA PRO A 164 -25.25 6.28 5.69
C PRO A 164 -25.89 6.07 7.07
N TYR A 165 -25.14 6.28 8.13
CA TYR A 165 -25.66 6.14 9.51
C TYR A 165 -26.83 7.08 9.82
N SER A 166 -27.01 8.16 9.05
CA SER A 166 -28.16 9.06 9.13
C SER A 166 -29.50 8.41 8.79
N GLN A 167 -29.49 7.20 8.18
CA GLN A 167 -30.71 6.41 7.94
C GLN A 167 -31.20 5.69 9.19
N PHE A 168 -30.39 5.61 10.24
CA PHE A 168 -30.76 4.97 11.49
C PHE A 168 -31.38 5.98 12.45
N THR A 169 -32.55 5.67 12.97
CA THR A 169 -33.24 6.50 13.96
C THR A 169 -32.57 6.36 15.32
N LYS A 170 -32.28 7.48 15.96
CA LYS A 170 -31.82 7.48 17.33
C LYS A 170 -32.94 7.00 18.25
N CYS A 171 -32.64 6.05 19.13
CA CYS A 171 -33.56 5.62 20.16
C CYS A 171 -33.17 6.23 21.50
N ASP A 172 -33.96 7.18 22.00
CA ASP A 172 -33.65 7.87 23.23
C ASP A 172 -34.11 7.06 24.49
N THR A 173 -35.02 6.09 24.32
CA THR A 173 -35.58 5.24 25.38
C THR A 173 -35.01 3.82 25.44
N CYS A 174 -34.13 3.47 24.50
CA CYS A 174 -33.51 2.14 24.44
C CYS A 174 -32.49 1.96 25.56
N SER A 175 -32.47 0.76 26.16
CA SER A 175 -31.35 0.37 27.03
C SER A 175 -30.04 0.34 26.21
N ARG A 176 -28.95 0.70 26.88
CA ARG A 176 -27.60 0.74 26.26
C ARG A 176 -26.67 -0.26 26.95
N PRO A 177 -26.88 -1.56 26.73
CA PRO A 177 -25.99 -2.57 27.28
C PRO A 177 -24.60 -2.47 26.63
N ASP A 178 -23.57 -2.93 27.34
CA ASP A 178 -22.24 -3.09 26.73
C ASP A 178 -22.29 -4.07 25.56
N ILE A 179 -21.60 -3.73 24.48
CA ILE A 179 -21.56 -4.54 23.26
C ILE A 179 -20.12 -5.06 23.09
N PHE A 180 -19.98 -6.39 23.11
CA PHE A 180 -18.70 -7.07 22.85
C PHE A 180 -18.77 -7.77 21.50
N LEU A 181 -17.88 -7.39 20.56
CA LEU A 181 -17.69 -8.07 19.29
C LEU A 181 -16.42 -8.91 19.37
N LEU A 182 -16.59 -10.22 19.40
CA LEU A 182 -15.51 -11.20 19.38
C LEU A 182 -15.48 -11.86 18.01
N VAL A 183 -14.39 -11.68 17.26
CA VAL A 183 -14.18 -12.31 15.98
C VAL A 183 -13.10 -13.37 16.13
N VAL A 184 -13.48 -14.63 15.95
CA VAL A 184 -12.53 -15.76 15.96
C VAL A 184 -12.18 -16.05 14.52
N ASP A 185 -10.95 -15.72 14.15
CA ASP A 185 -10.45 -15.90 12.77
C ASP A 185 -10.30 -17.38 12.45
N GLU A 186 -10.60 -17.78 11.22
CA GLU A 186 -10.53 -19.16 10.71
C GLU A 186 -11.38 -20.18 11.49
N TYR A 187 -12.33 -19.74 12.30
CA TYR A 187 -13.23 -20.65 13.00
C TYR A 187 -14.34 -21.15 12.08
N ALA A 188 -14.27 -22.43 11.72
CA ALA A 188 -15.25 -23.07 10.82
C ALA A 188 -16.60 -23.25 11.52
N GLY A 189 -17.68 -23.17 10.74
CA GLY A 189 -19.03 -23.49 11.21
C GLY A 189 -19.17 -24.96 11.64
N ASN A 190 -20.16 -25.25 12.47
CA ASN A 190 -20.36 -26.60 12.99
C ASN A 190 -20.57 -27.66 11.90
N GLN A 191 -21.20 -27.27 10.77
CA GLN A 191 -21.41 -28.18 9.65
C GLN A 191 -20.06 -28.51 8.97
N GLU A 192 -19.23 -27.51 8.70
CA GLU A 192 -17.92 -27.68 8.09
C GLU A 192 -16.98 -28.46 9.01
N LEU A 193 -17.01 -28.20 10.33
CA LEU A 193 -16.25 -28.97 11.32
C LEU A 193 -16.61 -30.44 11.25
N LYS A 194 -17.90 -30.76 11.15
CA LYS A 194 -18.38 -32.14 11.08
C LYS A 194 -18.08 -32.80 9.74
N ASP A 195 -18.40 -32.14 8.63
CA ASP A 195 -18.35 -32.73 7.30
C ASP A 195 -16.93 -32.82 6.73
N ILE A 196 -16.06 -31.84 7.05
CA ILE A 196 -14.70 -31.75 6.51
C ILE A 196 -13.67 -32.29 7.51
N PHE A 197 -13.80 -31.89 8.78
CA PHE A 197 -12.81 -32.20 9.81
C PHE A 197 -13.22 -33.37 10.72
N ASN A 198 -14.42 -33.93 10.52
CA ASN A 198 -14.99 -35.00 11.38
C ASN A 198 -14.90 -34.64 12.89
N SER A 199 -15.09 -33.38 13.21
CA SER A 199 -15.00 -32.80 14.55
C SER A 199 -16.37 -32.37 15.05
N ASP A 200 -16.69 -32.69 16.30
CA ASP A 200 -17.96 -32.32 16.92
C ASP A 200 -17.75 -31.20 17.94
N ASN A 201 -18.40 -30.07 17.70
CA ASN A 201 -18.31 -28.89 18.56
C ASN A 201 -19.55 -28.68 19.46
N THR A 202 -20.39 -29.69 19.57
CA THR A 202 -21.63 -29.63 20.39
C THR A 202 -21.38 -29.30 21.86
N ILE A 203 -20.20 -29.65 22.40
CA ILE A 203 -19.80 -29.32 23.78
C ILE A 203 -19.71 -27.81 23.96
N LEU A 204 -19.06 -27.10 23.03
CA LEU A 204 -18.96 -25.64 23.09
C LEU A 204 -20.32 -24.97 22.97
N ASP A 205 -21.12 -25.40 21.98
CA ASP A 205 -22.48 -24.87 21.77
C ASP A 205 -23.38 -25.08 22.99
N SER A 206 -23.33 -26.27 23.58
CA SER A 206 -24.09 -26.57 24.80
C SER A 206 -23.65 -25.69 25.97
N SER A 207 -22.34 -25.52 26.11
CA SER A 207 -21.76 -24.63 27.16
C SER A 207 -22.16 -23.16 26.99
N LEU A 208 -22.19 -22.67 25.75
CA LEU A 208 -22.63 -21.30 25.44
C LEU A 208 -24.14 -21.13 25.71
N ASN A 209 -24.96 -22.08 25.22
CA ASN A 209 -26.41 -22.06 25.44
C ASN A 209 -26.78 -22.08 26.94
N GLN A 210 -26.08 -22.88 27.75
CA GLN A 210 -26.26 -22.92 29.20
C GLN A 210 -25.95 -21.57 29.88
N ARG A 211 -25.12 -20.74 29.26
CA ARG A 211 -24.76 -19.39 29.71
C ARG A 211 -25.65 -18.29 29.13
N GLY A 212 -26.71 -18.67 28.41
CA GLY A 212 -27.67 -17.74 27.83
C GLY A 212 -27.26 -17.17 26.45
N PHE A 213 -26.19 -17.70 25.81
CA PHE A 213 -25.88 -17.36 24.44
C PHE A 213 -26.85 -18.08 23.47
N HIS A 214 -27.18 -17.40 22.38
CA HIS A 214 -27.93 -17.99 21.27
C HIS A 214 -26.96 -18.43 20.17
N THR A 215 -26.91 -19.73 19.89
CA THR A 215 -26.06 -20.27 18.81
C THR A 215 -26.87 -20.42 17.54
N VAL A 216 -26.37 -19.88 16.42
CA VAL A 216 -27.00 -20.01 15.09
C VAL A 216 -26.40 -21.21 14.40
N LYS A 217 -27.23 -22.22 14.10
CA LYS A 217 -26.77 -23.51 13.53
C LYS A 217 -26.27 -23.39 12.08
N TYR A 218 -26.86 -22.52 11.31
CA TYR A 218 -26.54 -22.34 9.89
C TYR A 218 -26.25 -20.87 9.65
N SER A 219 -24.99 -20.51 9.79
CA SER A 219 -24.52 -19.16 9.49
C SER A 219 -23.42 -19.24 8.45
N SER A 220 -23.45 -18.35 7.49
CA SER A 220 -22.36 -18.19 6.52
C SER A 220 -21.92 -16.74 6.47
N SER A 221 -20.65 -16.53 6.24
CA SER A 221 -20.12 -15.19 5.97
C SER A 221 -20.53 -14.71 4.56
N ASN A 222 -20.62 -13.41 4.37
CA ASN A 222 -20.93 -12.84 3.06
C ASN A 222 -19.85 -13.12 2.00
N TYR A 223 -18.62 -13.35 2.44
CA TYR A 223 -17.44 -13.57 1.59
C TYR A 223 -16.52 -14.64 2.20
N ASN A 224 -15.70 -15.26 1.37
CA ASN A 224 -14.75 -16.30 1.75
C ASN A 224 -13.41 -15.73 2.32
N SER A 225 -13.27 -14.43 2.47
CA SER A 225 -12.11 -13.74 3.04
C SER A 225 -12.53 -12.90 4.23
N THR A 226 -11.79 -13.01 5.35
CA THR A 226 -12.04 -12.25 6.58
C THR A 226 -12.15 -10.75 6.31
N VAL A 227 -11.22 -10.18 5.52
CA VAL A 227 -11.20 -8.74 5.23
C VAL A 227 -12.45 -8.29 4.48
N TYR A 228 -12.94 -9.09 3.53
CA TYR A 228 -14.16 -8.78 2.78
C TYR A 228 -15.41 -8.96 3.65
N SER A 229 -15.48 -10.04 4.42
CA SER A 229 -16.59 -10.29 5.34
C SER A 229 -16.72 -9.19 6.37
N MET A 230 -15.60 -8.78 6.99
CA MET A 230 -15.59 -7.69 7.96
C MET A 230 -15.88 -6.33 7.33
N GLY A 231 -15.35 -6.06 6.13
CA GLY A 231 -15.68 -4.86 5.36
C GLY A 231 -17.18 -4.75 5.07
N SER A 232 -17.82 -5.84 4.67
CA SER A 232 -19.28 -5.95 4.46
C SER A 232 -20.05 -5.75 5.78
N PHE A 233 -19.64 -6.45 6.83
CA PHE A 233 -20.28 -6.37 8.16
C PHE A 233 -20.30 -4.93 8.69
N PHE A 234 -19.14 -4.26 8.73
CA PHE A 234 -19.04 -2.90 9.24
C PHE A 234 -19.65 -1.83 8.34
N SER A 235 -19.79 -2.13 7.04
CA SER A 235 -20.53 -1.27 6.11
C SER A 235 -22.04 -1.50 6.17
N MET A 236 -22.49 -2.57 6.85
CA MET A 236 -23.87 -3.02 6.89
C MET A 236 -24.47 -3.21 5.49
N ASN A 237 -23.63 -3.58 4.52
CA ASN A 237 -23.99 -3.73 3.11
C ASN A 237 -23.06 -4.70 2.39
N TYR A 238 -23.50 -5.19 1.22
CA TYR A 238 -22.60 -5.91 0.33
C TYR A 238 -21.58 -4.95 -0.30
N LEU A 239 -20.39 -5.49 -0.59
CA LEU A 239 -19.30 -4.67 -1.13
C LEU A 239 -19.51 -4.38 -2.61
N ALA A 240 -19.67 -3.11 -2.96
CA ALA A 240 -19.81 -2.69 -4.34
C ALA A 240 -18.51 -2.76 -5.12
N GLY A 241 -18.56 -3.24 -6.37
CA GLY A 241 -17.45 -3.21 -7.32
C GLY A 241 -16.26 -4.09 -6.94
N LEU A 242 -16.48 -5.17 -6.19
CA LEU A 242 -15.51 -6.25 -6.08
C LEU A 242 -15.34 -6.96 -7.42
N ASN A 243 -14.13 -7.44 -7.68
CA ASN A 243 -13.90 -8.30 -8.84
C ASN A 243 -14.70 -9.59 -8.68
N GLU A 244 -15.58 -9.88 -9.65
CA GLU A 244 -16.43 -11.07 -9.64
C GLU A 244 -15.66 -12.39 -9.54
N LYS A 245 -14.40 -12.40 -9.97
CA LYS A 245 -13.53 -13.58 -9.89
C LYS A 245 -13.01 -13.87 -8.49
N LEU A 246 -13.30 -13.02 -7.49
CA LEU A 246 -12.86 -13.17 -6.09
C LEU A 246 -11.36 -13.50 -5.92
N THR A 247 -10.56 -13.22 -6.93
CA THR A 247 -9.10 -13.30 -6.80
C THR A 247 -8.67 -12.15 -5.89
N GLU A 248 -7.91 -12.46 -4.87
CA GLU A 248 -7.39 -11.48 -3.91
C GLU A 248 -6.71 -10.33 -4.66
N ASN A 249 -7.43 -9.21 -4.75
CA ASN A 249 -6.90 -7.98 -5.33
C ASN A 249 -6.48 -7.08 -4.17
N TYR A 250 -5.20 -6.75 -4.10
CA TYR A 250 -4.65 -5.92 -3.03
C TYR A 250 -5.40 -4.57 -2.88
N LYS A 251 -5.89 -3.99 -3.99
CA LYS A 251 -6.72 -2.76 -3.96
C LYS A 251 -8.05 -2.97 -3.23
N ASP A 252 -8.67 -4.12 -3.41
CA ASP A 252 -9.93 -4.47 -2.74
C ASP A 252 -9.70 -4.76 -1.26
N ILE A 253 -8.58 -5.39 -0.91
CA ILE A 253 -8.17 -5.58 0.49
C ILE A 253 -7.98 -4.24 1.18
N LEU A 254 -7.24 -3.30 0.56
CA LEU A 254 -7.04 -1.96 1.11
C LEU A 254 -8.35 -1.17 1.23
N PHE A 255 -9.24 -1.32 0.25
CA PHE A 255 -10.57 -0.71 0.30
C PHE A 255 -11.40 -1.25 1.48
N CYS A 256 -11.40 -2.57 1.69
CA CYS A 256 -12.11 -3.18 2.81
C CYS A 256 -11.52 -2.81 4.17
N ARG A 257 -10.19 -2.71 4.27
CA ARG A 257 -9.53 -2.18 5.48
C ARG A 257 -9.95 -0.75 5.80
N GLU A 258 -10.09 0.09 4.79
CA GLU A 258 -10.60 1.45 4.99
C GLU A 258 -12.05 1.46 5.44
N LEU A 259 -12.91 0.59 4.90
CA LEU A 259 -14.28 0.40 5.36
C LEU A 259 -14.34 -0.07 6.82
N ILE A 260 -13.44 -0.96 7.24
CA ILE A 260 -13.35 -1.42 8.63
C ILE A 260 -12.92 -0.29 9.56
N ASN A 261 -11.87 0.44 9.19
CA ASN A 261 -11.29 1.49 10.04
C ASN A 261 -12.18 2.74 10.15
N ASN A 262 -12.98 3.01 9.12
CA ASN A 262 -13.77 4.24 9.00
C ASN A 262 -15.24 3.94 8.70
N ASN A 263 -15.83 3.03 9.48
CA ASN A 263 -17.12 2.43 9.18
C ASN A 263 -18.33 3.22 9.73
N ALA A 264 -19.49 2.98 9.12
CA ALA A 264 -20.74 3.62 9.49
C ALA A 264 -21.31 3.09 10.82
N PHE A 265 -21.09 1.81 11.11
CA PHE A 265 -21.60 1.15 12.31
C PHE A 265 -21.05 1.76 13.61
N THR A 266 -19.72 1.84 13.73
CA THR A 266 -19.09 2.44 14.91
C THR A 266 -19.39 3.93 15.03
N LYS A 267 -19.44 4.66 13.90
CA LYS A 267 -19.84 6.08 13.89
C LYS A 267 -21.27 6.27 14.40
N TYR A 268 -22.20 5.40 14.02
CA TYR A 268 -23.55 5.43 14.54
C TYR A 268 -23.58 5.18 16.04
N LEU A 269 -22.90 4.15 16.53
CA LEU A 269 -22.83 3.85 17.96
C LEU A 269 -22.28 5.02 18.77
N GLN A 270 -21.21 5.66 18.29
CA GLN A 270 -20.60 6.81 18.97
C GLN A 270 -21.50 8.06 18.91
N SER A 271 -21.91 8.47 17.72
CA SER A 271 -22.55 9.77 17.52
C SER A 271 -24.04 9.79 17.85
N ALA A 272 -24.77 8.71 17.54
CA ALA A 272 -26.21 8.64 17.75
C ALA A 272 -26.58 7.96 19.08
N MET A 273 -25.80 6.98 19.54
CA MET A 273 -26.09 6.18 20.71
C MET A 273 -25.22 6.51 21.92
N GLY A 274 -24.14 7.28 21.74
CA GLY A 274 -23.25 7.72 22.82
C GLY A 274 -22.36 6.63 23.43
N TYR A 275 -22.05 5.59 22.65
CA TYR A 275 -21.10 4.55 23.05
C TYR A 275 -19.65 5.04 22.92
N GLU A 276 -18.80 4.58 23.82
CA GLU A 276 -17.36 4.62 23.66
C GLU A 276 -16.89 3.32 23.00
N ILE A 277 -15.96 3.43 22.03
CA ILE A 277 -15.47 2.27 21.27
C ILE A 277 -14.03 1.98 21.67
N TYR A 278 -13.78 0.77 22.12
CA TYR A 278 -12.46 0.26 22.46
C TYR A 278 -12.08 -0.84 21.48
N ASN A 279 -10.87 -0.76 20.93
CA ASN A 279 -10.30 -1.77 20.05
C ASN A 279 -9.02 -2.31 20.71
N PHE A 280 -8.95 -3.62 20.91
CA PHE A 280 -7.86 -4.30 21.61
C PHE A 280 -7.03 -5.13 20.64
#